data_0e47dcb5b91698dc22c9530a0501f8b2
#
_entry.id   0e47dcb5b91698dc22c9530a0501f8b2
#
_cell.length_a   1.000
_cell.length_b   1.000
_cell.length_c   1.000
_cell.angle_alpha   90.00
_cell.angle_beta   90.00
_cell.angle_gamma   90.00
#
_symmetry.space_group_name_H-M   'P 1'
#
loop_
_entity.id
_entity.type
_entity.pdbx_description
1 polymer ?
#
loop_
_entity_poly.entity_id
_entity_poly.type
_entity_poly.pdbx_seq_one_letter_code
_entity_poly.pdbx_strand_id
1 'polypeptide(L)'
;MVVLIEIETNQIRIYTMGKDYTVWKIFGGYLLLLLLLILSNSVNGQSPCGDGLCVVQFNAGFNETNKVKWVGELNDCSTKFIDIQKDTKASGKYKIVVVPTIVIYNGGEEVTRFQANIMMTMEATQSDVQNKIDEIIMEDF
;
A
#
# COMPACT_ATOMS: atom_id res chain seq x y z
N MET A 1 -20.63 24.95 -24.17
CA MET A 1 -21.22 25.05 -25.51
C MET A 1 -20.08 24.87 -26.51
N VAL A 2 -20.05 23.75 -27.23
CA VAL A 2 -19.03 23.50 -28.27
C VAL A 2 -19.63 23.93 -29.59
N VAL A 3 -18.97 24.84 -30.28
CA VAL A 3 -19.36 25.30 -31.61
C VAL A 3 -18.38 24.71 -32.60
N LEU A 4 -18.85 23.84 -33.48
CA LEU A 4 -18.09 23.36 -34.63
C LEU A 4 -18.40 24.23 -35.85
N ILE A 5 -17.37 24.81 -36.43
CA ILE A 5 -17.47 25.61 -37.66
C ILE A 5 -16.88 24.79 -38.81
N GLU A 6 -17.72 24.38 -39.71
CA GLU A 6 -17.33 23.72 -40.95
C GLU A 6 -17.48 24.71 -42.12
N ILE A 7 -16.41 24.96 -42.86
CA ILE A 7 -16.43 25.89 -43.97
C ILE A 7 -16.39 25.08 -45.28
N GLU A 8 -17.53 24.84 -45.86
CA GLU A 8 -17.63 24.39 -47.24
C GLU A 8 -17.98 25.57 -48.16
N THR A 9 -17.28 25.62 -49.28
CA THR A 9 -17.32 26.67 -50.33
C THR A 9 -18.64 27.46 -50.39
N ASN A 10 -18.59 28.71 -49.85
CA ASN A 10 -19.63 29.75 -49.90
C ASN A 10 -20.87 29.65 -48.94
N GLN A 11 -20.87 28.74 -47.96
CA GLN A 11 -21.93 28.79 -46.95
C GLN A 11 -21.34 28.47 -45.56
N ILE A 12 -21.49 29.39 -44.62
CA ILE A 12 -21.15 29.15 -43.20
C ILE A 12 -22.38 28.46 -42.55
N ARG A 13 -22.24 27.17 -42.25
CA ARG A 13 -23.23 26.47 -41.42
C ARG A 13 -22.74 26.42 -39.98
N ILE A 14 -23.45 27.12 -39.12
CA ILE A 14 -23.22 27.05 -37.67
C ILE A 14 -24.11 25.96 -37.12
N TYR A 15 -23.51 24.85 -36.67
CA TYR A 15 -24.20 23.83 -35.93
C TYR A 15 -24.11 24.17 -34.44
N THR A 16 -25.18 24.64 -33.85
CA THR A 16 -25.32 24.64 -32.39
C THR A 16 -25.67 23.22 -31.98
N MET A 17 -24.73 22.52 -31.37
CA MET A 17 -25.06 21.27 -30.70
C MET A 17 -26.07 21.59 -29.60
N GLY A 18 -27.29 21.13 -29.78
CA GLY A 18 -28.33 21.18 -28.79
C GLY A 18 -27.81 20.58 -27.49
N LYS A 19 -28.23 21.16 -26.40
CA LYS A 19 -27.89 20.74 -25.03
C LYS A 19 -28.61 19.40 -24.77
N ASP A 20 -28.05 18.32 -25.34
CA ASP A 20 -28.57 16.98 -25.13
C ASP A 20 -28.22 16.56 -23.71
N TYR A 21 -29.11 16.87 -22.78
CA TYR A 21 -29.03 16.49 -21.36
C TYR A 21 -28.83 14.98 -21.15
N THR A 22 -29.17 14.17 -22.14
CA THR A 22 -28.97 12.72 -22.13
C THR A 22 -27.49 12.34 -22.20
N VAL A 23 -26.69 13.01 -23.04
CA VAL A 23 -25.25 12.76 -23.17
C VAL A 23 -24.52 13.14 -21.89
N TRP A 24 -24.87 14.26 -21.28
CA TRP A 24 -24.28 14.72 -20.00
C TRP A 24 -24.62 13.78 -18.83
N LYS A 25 -25.83 13.20 -18.81
CA LYS A 25 -26.19 12.21 -17.79
C LYS A 25 -25.39 10.91 -17.93
N ILE A 26 -25.15 10.47 -19.16
CA ILE A 26 -24.36 9.26 -19.42
C ILE A 26 -22.88 9.51 -19.07
N PHE A 27 -22.28 10.63 -19.49
CA PHE A 27 -20.90 10.99 -19.16
C PHE A 27 -20.70 11.26 -17.67
N GLY A 28 -21.63 11.98 -17.02
CA GLY A 28 -21.60 12.22 -15.58
C GLY A 28 -21.72 10.94 -14.77
N GLY A 29 -22.57 10.01 -15.18
CA GLY A 29 -22.71 8.70 -14.56
C GLY A 29 -21.44 7.82 -14.70
N TYR A 30 -20.83 7.86 -15.87
CA TYR A 30 -19.59 7.11 -16.13
C TYR A 30 -18.39 7.69 -15.35
N LEU A 31 -18.28 9.02 -15.27
CA LEU A 31 -17.25 9.70 -14.48
C LEU A 31 -17.40 9.40 -12.99
N LEU A 32 -18.63 9.41 -12.47
CA LEU A 32 -18.93 9.06 -11.08
C LEU A 32 -18.59 7.59 -10.78
N LEU A 33 -18.94 6.67 -11.70
CA LEU A 33 -18.62 5.26 -11.58
C LEU A 33 -17.10 5.03 -11.58
N LEU A 34 -16.36 5.73 -12.44
CA LEU A 34 -14.91 5.67 -12.52
C LEU A 34 -14.26 6.23 -11.27
N LEU A 35 -14.79 7.30 -10.70
CA LEU A 35 -14.34 7.89 -9.43
C LEU A 35 -14.59 6.92 -8.25
N LEU A 36 -15.73 6.25 -8.21
CA LEU A 36 -16.04 5.22 -7.22
C LEU A 36 -15.12 4.00 -7.32
N LEU A 37 -14.75 3.59 -8.54
CA LEU A 37 -13.79 2.51 -8.77
C LEU A 37 -12.36 2.87 -8.31
N ILE A 38 -11.97 4.15 -8.42
CA ILE A 38 -10.66 4.63 -7.94
C ILE A 38 -10.63 4.68 -6.41
N LEU A 39 -11.74 5.09 -5.77
CA LEU A 39 -11.85 5.17 -4.31
C LEU A 39 -11.94 3.79 -3.64
N SER A 40 -12.38 2.75 -4.36
CA SER A 40 -12.46 1.39 -3.82
C SER A 40 -11.12 0.62 -3.82
N ASN A 41 -10.05 1.20 -4.37
CA ASN A 41 -8.70 0.62 -4.33
C ASN A 41 -7.89 1.06 -3.10
N SER A 42 -8.52 1.37 -1.97
CA SER A 42 -7.86 1.33 -0.69
C SER A 42 -7.52 -0.12 -0.38
N VAL A 43 -6.42 -0.61 -0.95
CA VAL A 43 -5.77 -1.83 -0.48
C VAL A 43 -5.21 -1.49 0.90
N ASN A 44 -6.07 -1.53 1.88
CA ASN A 44 -5.66 -1.54 3.27
C ASN A 44 -4.80 -2.78 3.45
N GLY A 45 -3.50 -2.60 3.44
CA GLY A 45 -2.56 -3.57 3.98
C GLY A 45 -2.84 -3.71 5.47
N GLN A 46 -3.95 -4.38 5.79
CA GLN A 46 -4.38 -4.58 7.16
C GLN A 46 -3.26 -5.23 7.93
N SER A 47 -2.72 -4.50 8.89
CA SER A 47 -1.70 -4.99 9.81
C SER A 47 -2.10 -6.36 10.37
N PRO A 48 -1.19 -7.31 10.44
CA PRO A 48 -1.47 -8.59 11.07
C PRO A 48 -1.62 -8.50 12.59
N CYS A 49 -1.39 -7.33 13.18
CA CYS A 49 -1.39 -7.09 14.62
C CYS A 49 -2.58 -6.26 15.13
N GLY A 50 -3.48 -5.79 14.25
CA GLY A 50 -4.54 -4.86 14.62
C GLY A 50 -4.03 -3.42 14.79
N ASP A 51 -4.69 -2.66 15.66
CA ASP A 51 -4.36 -1.27 15.96
C ASP A 51 -3.16 -1.19 16.93
N GLY A 52 -2.36 -0.15 16.79
CA GLY A 52 -1.19 0.11 17.63
C GLY A 52 0.13 -0.17 16.92
N LEU A 53 1.23 0.07 17.66
CA LEU A 53 2.60 -0.11 17.16
C LEU A 53 3.01 -1.58 17.22
N CYS A 54 3.35 -2.14 16.07
CA CYS A 54 3.65 -3.55 15.93
C CYS A 54 4.81 -3.79 14.95
N VAL A 55 5.69 -4.70 15.32
CA VAL A 55 6.79 -5.17 14.47
C VAL A 55 6.53 -6.61 14.05
N VAL A 56 6.51 -6.85 12.75
CA VAL A 56 6.26 -8.18 12.20
C VAL A 56 7.47 -8.67 11.44
N GLN A 57 8.01 -9.81 11.85
CA GLN A 57 9.03 -10.51 11.11
C GLN A 57 8.39 -11.54 10.19
N PHE A 58 8.68 -11.44 8.92
CA PHE A 58 8.36 -12.45 7.91
C PHE A 58 9.62 -13.26 7.59
N ASN A 59 9.53 -14.57 7.69
CA ASN A 59 10.60 -15.47 7.27
C ASN A 59 9.98 -16.73 6.66
N ALA A 60 10.83 -17.64 6.16
CA ALA A 60 10.42 -18.92 5.62
C ALA A 60 11.23 -20.04 6.25
N GLY A 61 10.65 -21.22 6.38
CA GLY A 61 11.31 -22.37 6.99
C GLY A 61 12.66 -22.73 6.34
N PHE A 62 12.78 -22.56 5.03
CA PHE A 62 14.06 -22.78 4.33
C PHE A 62 15.16 -21.78 4.72
N ASN A 63 14.80 -20.63 5.29
CA ASN A 63 15.72 -19.57 5.73
C ASN A 63 15.76 -19.42 7.26
N GLU A 64 15.43 -20.46 8.03
CA GLU A 64 15.37 -20.43 9.49
C GLU A 64 16.73 -20.07 10.12
N THR A 65 17.84 -20.43 9.47
CA THR A 65 19.21 -20.11 9.92
C THR A 65 19.46 -18.60 10.00
N ASN A 66 18.84 -17.83 9.12
CA ASN A 66 18.97 -16.37 9.04
C ASN A 66 17.79 -15.62 9.69
N LYS A 67 16.97 -16.34 10.46
CA LYS A 67 15.91 -15.73 11.24
C LYS A 67 16.47 -14.72 12.23
N VAL A 68 15.87 -13.53 12.25
CA VAL A 68 16.27 -12.46 13.16
C VAL A 68 15.77 -12.79 14.58
N LYS A 69 16.69 -13.01 15.51
CA LYS A 69 16.37 -13.49 16.86
C LYS A 69 15.98 -12.37 17.82
N TRP A 70 16.56 -11.19 17.64
CA TRP A 70 16.39 -10.04 18.54
C TRP A 70 15.03 -9.32 18.37
N VAL A 71 14.20 -9.67 17.38
CA VAL A 71 12.90 -8.99 17.19
C VAL A 71 12.00 -9.09 18.43
N GLY A 72 12.06 -10.20 19.17
CA GLY A 72 11.33 -10.35 20.43
C GLY A 72 11.86 -9.54 21.60
N GLU A 73 13.02 -8.87 21.45
CA GLU A 73 13.67 -8.04 22.47
C GLU A 73 13.41 -6.54 22.27
N LEU A 74 12.64 -6.17 21.24
CA LEU A 74 12.26 -4.78 20.97
C LEU A 74 11.29 -4.28 22.05
N ASN A 75 11.45 -2.99 22.40
CA ASN A 75 10.64 -2.35 23.44
C ASN A 75 9.52 -1.49 22.83
N ASP A 76 8.50 -1.21 23.62
CA ASP A 76 7.41 -0.27 23.33
C ASP A 76 6.60 -0.62 22.05
N CYS A 77 6.63 -1.89 21.63
CA CYS A 77 5.86 -2.40 20.50
C CYS A 77 5.42 -3.84 20.74
N SER A 78 4.37 -4.26 20.07
CA SER A 78 4.04 -5.68 19.96
C SER A 78 4.86 -6.35 18.87
N THR A 79 5.22 -7.61 19.02
CA THR A 79 6.02 -8.34 18.03
C THR A 79 5.29 -9.57 17.53
N LYS A 80 5.41 -9.87 16.23
CA LYS A 80 4.81 -11.04 15.61
C LYS A 80 5.74 -11.68 14.60
N PHE A 81 5.69 -13.01 14.52
CA PHE A 81 6.39 -13.79 13.51
C PHE A 81 5.40 -14.45 12.56
N ILE A 82 5.65 -14.35 11.25
CA ILE A 82 4.88 -15.02 10.22
C ILE A 82 5.81 -15.82 9.31
N ASP A 83 5.55 -17.13 9.25
CA ASP A 83 6.21 -18.03 8.33
C ASP A 83 5.43 -18.04 7.01
N ILE A 84 5.99 -17.42 5.96
CA ILE A 84 5.34 -17.31 4.65
C ILE A 84 5.24 -18.64 3.91
N GLN A 85 5.97 -19.67 4.35
CA GLN A 85 5.85 -21.01 3.80
C GLN A 85 4.63 -21.74 4.36
N LYS A 86 4.27 -21.45 5.62
CA LYS A 86 3.06 -21.98 6.25
C LYS A 86 1.83 -21.18 5.88
N ASP A 87 1.93 -19.83 5.87
CA ASP A 87 0.90 -18.94 5.35
C ASP A 87 1.26 -18.49 3.94
N THR A 88 0.88 -19.28 2.96
CA THR A 88 1.20 -19.05 1.54
C THR A 88 0.56 -17.77 0.97
N LYS A 89 -0.46 -17.22 1.63
CA LYS A 89 -1.09 -15.96 1.23
C LYS A 89 -0.36 -14.74 1.77
N ALA A 90 0.44 -14.91 2.82
CA ALA A 90 1.10 -13.81 3.52
C ALA A 90 2.07 -13.06 2.60
N SER A 91 2.84 -13.74 1.74
CA SER A 91 3.78 -13.10 0.83
C SER A 91 3.09 -12.12 -0.13
N GLY A 92 1.96 -12.51 -0.73
CA GLY A 92 1.17 -11.65 -1.60
C GLY A 92 0.44 -10.55 -0.82
N LYS A 93 -0.18 -10.91 0.31
CA LYS A 93 -0.95 -9.96 1.14
C LYS A 93 -0.07 -8.83 1.68
N TYR A 94 1.12 -9.14 2.17
CA TYR A 94 2.04 -8.17 2.78
C TYR A 94 3.18 -7.74 1.84
N LYS A 95 3.11 -8.13 0.55
CA LYS A 95 4.10 -7.79 -0.48
C LYS A 95 5.53 -8.16 -0.07
N ILE A 96 5.71 -9.37 0.48
CA ILE A 96 7.01 -9.88 0.90
C ILE A 96 7.72 -10.50 -0.31
N VAL A 97 8.81 -9.88 -0.72
CA VAL A 97 9.61 -10.28 -1.90
C VAL A 97 10.85 -11.08 -1.48
N VAL A 98 11.43 -10.76 -0.34
CA VAL A 98 12.65 -11.38 0.19
C VAL A 98 12.46 -11.68 1.68
N VAL A 99 13.15 -12.68 2.20
CA VAL A 99 13.13 -13.04 3.62
C VAL A 99 14.55 -13.11 4.20
N PRO A 100 14.76 -12.74 5.46
CA PRO A 100 13.76 -12.16 6.35
C PRO A 100 13.38 -10.73 5.97
N THR A 101 12.13 -10.34 6.21
CA THR A 101 11.67 -8.96 6.14
C THR A 101 11.03 -8.60 7.48
N ILE A 102 11.38 -7.43 8.00
CA ILE A 102 10.79 -6.85 9.22
C ILE A 102 9.96 -5.65 8.78
N VAL A 103 8.70 -5.59 9.18
CA VAL A 103 7.78 -4.50 8.86
C VAL A 103 7.26 -3.90 10.16
N ILE A 104 7.32 -2.58 10.27
CA ILE A 104 6.74 -1.81 11.37
C ILE A 104 5.38 -1.28 10.91
N TYR A 105 4.36 -1.58 11.69
CA TYR A 105 3.00 -1.07 11.51
C TYR A 105 2.63 -0.16 12.66
N ASN A 106 1.92 0.94 12.39
CA ASN A 106 1.30 1.81 13.37
C ASN A 106 -0.13 2.10 12.96
N GLY A 107 -1.09 1.94 13.88
CA GLY A 107 -2.51 2.16 13.59
C GLY A 107 -3.08 1.30 12.46
N GLY A 108 -2.49 0.12 12.22
CA GLY A 108 -2.91 -0.78 11.15
C GLY A 108 -2.22 -0.55 9.80
N GLU A 109 -1.45 0.52 9.64
CA GLU A 109 -0.74 0.88 8.41
C GLU A 109 0.75 0.56 8.49
N GLU A 110 1.35 0.22 7.35
CA GLU A 110 2.79 0.02 7.25
C GLU A 110 3.51 1.38 7.28
N VAL A 111 4.41 1.57 8.25
CA VAL A 111 5.23 2.78 8.37
C VAL A 111 6.57 2.61 7.67
N THR A 112 7.23 1.48 7.90
CA THR A 112 8.53 1.19 7.29
C THR A 112 8.82 -0.30 7.25
N ARG A 113 9.76 -0.69 6.40
CA ARG A 113 10.25 -2.08 6.34
C ARG A 113 11.75 -2.16 6.18
N PHE A 114 12.33 -3.20 6.77
CA PHE A 114 13.71 -3.60 6.62
C PHE A 114 13.74 -4.94 5.91
N GLN A 115 14.45 -5.01 4.80
CA GLN A 115 14.52 -6.21 3.97
C GLN A 115 15.93 -6.81 4.02
N ALA A 116 15.99 -8.13 3.95
CA ALA A 116 17.24 -8.83 3.78
C ALA A 116 17.91 -8.47 2.45
N ASN A 117 19.23 -8.65 2.41
CA ASN A 117 20.01 -8.59 1.18
C ASN A 117 19.76 -9.79 0.28
N ILE A 118 20.44 -9.83 -0.88
CA ILE A 118 20.35 -10.94 -1.85
C ILE A 118 20.82 -12.30 -1.28
N MET A 119 21.58 -12.28 -0.20
CA MET A 119 22.03 -13.48 0.53
C MET A 119 20.99 -13.94 1.57
N MET A 120 19.80 -13.32 1.59
CA MET A 120 18.75 -13.58 2.57
C MET A 120 19.20 -13.36 4.02
N THR A 121 20.07 -12.38 4.24
CA THR A 121 20.58 -12.01 5.55
C THR A 121 20.13 -10.59 5.88
N MET A 122 19.60 -10.36 7.10
CA MET A 122 19.21 -9.05 7.57
C MET A 122 20.44 -8.22 7.89
N GLU A 123 20.55 -7.03 7.30
CA GLU A 123 21.63 -6.08 7.57
C GLU A 123 21.25 -5.07 8.65
N ALA A 124 19.94 -4.79 8.79
CA ALA A 124 19.47 -3.92 9.86
C ALA A 124 19.71 -4.54 11.22
N THR A 125 20.21 -3.72 12.14
CA THR A 125 20.46 -4.12 13.53
C THR A 125 19.22 -3.90 14.40
N GLN A 126 19.24 -4.48 15.60
CA GLN A 126 18.22 -4.23 16.61
C GLN A 126 18.08 -2.73 16.91
N SER A 127 19.22 -2.01 16.97
CA SER A 127 19.24 -0.57 17.23
C SER A 127 18.58 0.24 16.11
N ASP A 128 18.77 -0.15 14.85
CA ASP A 128 18.14 0.55 13.71
C ASP A 128 16.61 0.46 13.79
N VAL A 129 16.10 -0.74 14.11
CA VAL A 129 14.67 -0.96 14.24
C VAL A 129 14.10 -0.29 15.49
N GLN A 130 14.81 -0.34 16.63
CA GLN A 130 14.38 0.31 17.88
C GLN A 130 14.35 1.84 17.71
N ASN A 131 15.37 2.43 17.10
CA ASN A 131 15.41 3.87 16.84
C ASN A 131 14.22 4.33 16.00
N LYS A 132 13.79 3.50 15.03
CA LYS A 132 12.61 3.83 14.23
C LYS A 132 11.30 3.70 15.01
N ILE A 133 11.20 2.76 15.93
CA ILE A 133 10.09 2.64 16.87
C ILE A 133 10.00 3.89 17.75
N ASP A 134 11.13 4.31 18.33
CA ASP A 134 11.21 5.47 19.20
C ASP A 134 10.84 6.77 18.46
N GLU A 135 11.28 6.89 17.19
CA GLU A 135 10.90 8.01 16.30
C GLU A 135 9.38 8.07 16.08
N ILE A 136 8.75 6.93 15.75
CA ILE A 136 7.29 6.85 15.53
C ILE A 136 6.53 7.26 16.79
N ILE A 137 6.96 6.79 17.97
CA ILE A 137 6.34 7.14 19.25
C ILE A 137 6.45 8.64 19.52
N MET A 138 7.60 9.26 19.19
CA MET A 138 7.79 10.71 19.37
C MET A 138 6.95 11.55 18.41
N GLU A 139 6.64 11.05 17.23
CA GLU A 139 5.77 11.74 16.24
C GLU A 139 4.29 11.70 16.64
N ASP A 140 3.86 10.73 17.43
CA ASP A 140 2.48 10.57 17.90
C ASP A 140 2.13 11.47 19.11
N PHE A 141 3.10 12.23 19.66
CA PHE A 141 2.92 13.18 20.77
C PHE A 141 2.97 14.63 20.30
#